data_ab4953259187a9ddfce6f9fe5e0bfe56
#
_entry.id   ab4953259187a9ddfce6f9fe5e0bfe56
#
_cell.length_a   1.000
_cell.length_b   1.000
_cell.length_c   1.000
_cell.angle_alpha   90.00
_cell.angle_beta   90.00
_cell.angle_gamma   90.00
#
_symmetry.space_group_name_H-M   'P 1'
#
loop_
_entity.id
_entity.type
_entity.pdbx_description
1 polymer ?
#
loop_
_entity_poly.entity_id
_entity_poly.type
_entity_poly.pdbx_seq_one_letter_code
_entity_poly.pdbx_strand_id
1 'polypeptide(L)'
;CVGSKKSSQYIPAFDIPDIVFEESLKQFLTYDFEATLVMHSEFEDVTPALEVIKKHYKGTLGTYPHHGKFVIPNWIYSDVNEDEFIAFNKEWKSMGASIFGTCCGLNYNYLKILRDNLVD
;
A
#
# COMPACT_ATOMS: atom_id res chain seq x y z
N CYS A 1 4.45 1.40 -6.06
CA CYS A 1 5.08 0.49 -5.10
C CYS A 1 6.10 1.23 -4.27
N VAL A 2 6.23 0.87 -3.01
CA VAL A 2 7.29 1.33 -2.13
C VAL A 2 8.11 0.14 -1.68
N GLY A 3 9.40 0.36 -1.42
CA GLY A 3 10.26 -0.65 -0.82
C GLY A 3 10.10 -0.68 0.69
N SER A 4 10.48 -1.81 1.30
CA SER A 4 10.47 -1.94 2.75
C SER A 4 11.41 -0.94 3.41
N LYS A 5 10.93 -0.30 4.47
CA LYS A 5 11.69 0.71 5.22
C LYS A 5 12.90 0.07 5.90
N LYS A 6 14.09 0.28 5.34
CA LYS A 6 15.35 -0.24 5.90
C LYS A 6 15.99 0.71 6.92
N SER A 7 15.55 1.97 6.99
CA SER A 7 16.04 2.95 7.95
C SER A 7 14.91 3.89 8.40
N SER A 8 15.09 4.56 9.53
CA SER A 8 14.11 5.50 10.07
C SER A 8 13.98 6.81 9.29
N GLN A 9 14.84 7.06 8.30
CA GLN A 9 14.95 8.38 7.66
C GLN A 9 14.06 8.56 6.43
N TYR A 10 13.83 7.51 5.62
CA TYR A 10 13.00 7.62 4.42
C TYR A 10 12.44 6.27 3.98
N ILE A 11 11.39 6.31 3.16
CA ILE A 11 10.84 5.16 2.46
C ILE A 11 11.52 5.12 1.09
N PRO A 12 12.17 4.02 0.69
CA PRO A 12 12.75 3.90 -0.64
C PRO A 12 11.66 3.65 -1.71
N ALA A 13 11.96 4.01 -2.96
CA ALA A 13 11.20 3.52 -4.10
C ALA A 13 11.45 2.01 -4.28
N PHE A 14 10.42 1.29 -4.76
CA PHE A 14 10.56 -0.14 -5.04
C PHE A 14 11.61 -0.35 -6.15
N ASP A 15 12.45 -1.36 -6.01
CA ASP A 15 13.56 -1.72 -6.91
C ASP A 15 14.71 -0.69 -7.04
N ILE A 16 14.56 0.51 -6.50
CA ILE A 16 15.60 1.55 -6.55
C ILE A 16 15.82 2.10 -5.14
N PRO A 17 16.52 1.36 -4.28
CA PRO A 17 16.63 1.69 -2.86
C PRO A 17 17.35 3.02 -2.55
N ASP A 18 18.11 3.55 -3.50
CA ASP A 18 18.80 4.82 -3.37
C ASP A 18 17.92 6.04 -3.70
N ILE A 19 16.73 5.81 -4.27
CA ILE A 19 15.77 6.87 -4.56
C ILE A 19 14.70 6.90 -3.48
N VAL A 20 14.52 8.08 -2.90
CA VAL A 20 13.45 8.32 -1.94
C VAL A 20 12.10 8.28 -2.64
N PHE A 21 11.14 7.53 -2.09
CA PHE A 21 9.79 7.40 -2.66
C PHE A 21 9.13 8.77 -2.92
N GLU A 22 9.29 9.72 -1.99
CA GLU A 22 8.73 11.07 -2.12
C GLU A 22 9.25 11.83 -3.35
N GLU A 23 10.52 11.63 -3.73
CA GLU A 23 11.10 12.26 -4.93
C GLU A 23 10.51 11.68 -6.21
N SER A 24 10.38 10.35 -6.27
CA SER A 24 9.71 9.68 -7.38
C SER A 24 8.25 10.11 -7.48
N LEU A 25 7.53 10.16 -6.38
CA LEU A 25 6.13 10.56 -6.32
C LEU A 25 5.93 11.96 -6.90
N LYS A 26 6.76 12.93 -6.54
CA LYS A 26 6.66 14.31 -7.04
C LYS A 26 6.76 14.39 -8.56
N GLN A 27 7.57 13.54 -9.17
CA GLN A 27 7.68 13.49 -10.64
C GLN A 27 6.39 12.96 -11.29
N PHE A 28 5.78 11.92 -10.70
CA PHE A 28 4.49 11.41 -11.20
C PHE A 28 3.35 12.39 -11.01
N LEU A 29 3.33 13.14 -9.91
CA LEU A 29 2.27 14.12 -9.61
C LEU A 29 2.32 15.38 -10.50
N THR A 30 3.26 15.47 -11.45
CA THR A 30 3.18 16.48 -12.52
C THR A 30 2.08 16.16 -13.54
N TYR A 31 1.58 14.92 -13.55
CA TYR A 31 0.42 14.52 -14.35
C TYR A 31 -0.86 14.63 -13.52
N ASP A 32 -1.99 14.81 -14.19
CA ASP A 32 -3.31 14.87 -13.56
C ASP A 32 -3.88 13.44 -13.43
N PHE A 33 -3.97 12.93 -12.21
CA PHE A 33 -4.49 11.60 -11.91
C PHE A 33 -5.82 11.69 -11.16
N GLU A 34 -6.79 10.88 -11.56
CA GLU A 34 -8.06 10.71 -10.86
C GLU A 34 -7.89 10.07 -9.48
N ALA A 35 -6.92 9.15 -9.34
CA ALA A 35 -6.64 8.45 -8.11
C ALA A 35 -5.16 8.03 -8.01
N THR A 36 -4.66 7.94 -6.78
CA THR A 36 -3.31 7.43 -6.48
C THR A 36 -3.42 6.32 -5.45
N LEU A 37 -2.87 5.14 -5.77
CA LEU A 37 -2.93 3.97 -4.92
C LEU A 37 -1.54 3.48 -4.54
N VAL A 38 -1.37 3.09 -3.26
CA VAL A 38 -0.19 2.34 -2.82
C VAL A 38 -0.43 0.87 -3.17
N MET A 39 0.34 0.38 -4.13
CA MET A 39 0.19 -0.96 -4.69
C MET A 39 1.43 -1.80 -4.44
N HIS A 40 1.25 -3.13 -4.30
CA HIS A 40 2.34 -4.10 -4.23
C HIS A 40 3.37 -3.73 -3.16
N SER A 41 2.91 -3.52 -1.95
CA SER A 41 3.70 -3.15 -0.78
C SER A 41 3.21 -3.95 0.43
N GLU A 42 4.10 -4.26 1.34
CA GLU A 42 3.74 -4.92 2.62
C GLU A 42 2.82 -3.98 3.44
N PHE A 43 2.03 -4.55 4.32
CA PHE A 43 1.05 -3.78 5.12
C PHE A 43 1.70 -2.63 5.89
N GLU A 44 2.84 -2.91 6.52
CA GLU A 44 3.58 -1.93 7.33
C GLU A 44 4.17 -0.79 6.50
N ASP A 45 4.38 -1.00 5.20
CA ASP A 45 4.92 0.01 4.28
C ASP A 45 3.82 0.90 3.67
N VAL A 46 2.56 0.45 3.69
CA VAL A 46 1.43 1.20 3.12
C VAL A 46 1.12 2.45 3.92
N THR A 47 1.03 2.35 5.25
CA THR A 47 0.72 3.50 6.13
C THR A 47 1.69 4.67 5.93
N PRO A 48 3.03 4.49 6.05
CA PRO A 48 3.95 5.58 5.83
C PRO A 48 3.98 6.07 4.38
N ALA A 49 3.68 5.22 3.40
CA ALA A 49 3.55 5.66 2.01
C ALA A 49 2.33 6.57 1.80
N LEU A 50 1.18 6.25 2.40
CA LEU A 50 -0.01 7.11 2.38
C LEU A 50 0.26 8.46 3.04
N GLU A 51 1.01 8.50 4.15
CA GLU A 51 1.41 9.74 4.80
C GLU A 51 2.20 10.66 3.85
N VAL A 52 3.15 10.08 3.10
CA VAL A 52 3.92 10.83 2.11
C VAL A 52 3.01 11.31 0.96
N ILE A 53 2.16 10.45 0.42
CA ILE A 53 1.26 10.83 -0.67
C ILE A 53 0.34 11.98 -0.26
N LYS A 54 -0.25 11.94 0.93
CA LYS A 54 -1.16 12.98 1.44
C LYS A 54 -0.54 14.37 1.55
N LYS A 55 0.77 14.47 1.69
CA LYS A 55 1.47 15.78 1.70
C LYS A 55 1.36 16.48 0.33
N HIS A 56 1.38 15.70 -0.74
CA HIS A 56 1.54 16.21 -2.11
C HIS A 56 0.30 16.02 -2.99
N TYR A 57 -0.59 15.10 -2.66
CA TYR A 57 -1.77 14.76 -3.46
C TYR A 57 -3.05 14.90 -2.63
N LYS A 58 -4.07 15.53 -3.23
CA LYS A 58 -5.35 15.83 -2.58
C LYS A 58 -6.55 15.12 -3.22
N GLY A 59 -6.29 14.32 -4.26
CA GLY A 59 -7.32 13.53 -4.94
C GLY A 59 -7.64 12.21 -4.21
N THR A 60 -8.28 11.32 -4.91
CA THR A 60 -8.71 10.02 -4.40
C THR A 60 -7.53 9.13 -4.05
N LEU A 61 -7.52 8.58 -2.83
CA LEU A 61 -6.48 7.68 -2.33
C LEU A 61 -6.96 6.26 -2.28
N GLY A 62 -6.04 5.32 -2.50
CA GLY A 62 -6.36 3.91 -2.34
C GLY A 62 -5.17 3.06 -1.93
N THR A 63 -5.49 1.81 -1.59
CA THR A 63 -4.52 0.80 -1.16
C THR A 63 -4.72 -0.50 -1.92
N TYR A 64 -3.61 -1.14 -2.29
CA TYR A 64 -3.60 -2.41 -3.00
C TYR A 64 -2.41 -3.25 -2.52
N PRO A 65 -2.37 -3.62 -1.23
CA PRO A 65 -1.23 -4.29 -0.61
C PRO A 65 -1.04 -5.72 -1.11
N HIS A 66 0.15 -6.25 -0.91
CA HIS A 66 0.42 -7.67 -1.03
C HIS A 66 0.72 -8.29 0.34
N HIS A 67 0.76 -9.62 0.39
CA HIS A 67 1.26 -10.38 1.53
C HIS A 67 2.10 -11.56 1.04
N GLY A 68 3.25 -11.75 1.67
CA GLY A 68 4.21 -12.79 1.33
C GLY A 68 5.56 -12.23 0.93
N LYS A 69 6.55 -13.10 0.87
CA LYS A 69 7.93 -12.73 0.54
C LYS A 69 8.34 -13.32 -0.80
N PHE A 70 8.95 -12.49 -1.63
CA PHE A 70 9.60 -12.98 -2.84
C PHE A 70 11.01 -13.48 -2.50
N VAL A 71 11.20 -14.78 -2.57
CA VAL A 71 12.51 -15.44 -2.40
C VAL A 71 12.84 -16.10 -3.73
N ILE A 72 13.72 -15.46 -4.51
CA ILE A 72 14.06 -15.87 -5.88
C ILE A 72 14.24 -17.37 -5.98
N PRO A 73 13.53 -18.06 -6.90
CA PRO A 73 12.63 -17.51 -7.91
C PRO A 73 11.13 -17.53 -7.53
N ASN A 74 10.78 -17.76 -6.25
CA ASN A 74 9.41 -18.06 -5.83
C ASN A 74 8.85 -17.03 -4.84
N TRP A 75 7.53 -16.87 -4.88
CA TRP A 75 6.78 -16.24 -3.79
C TRP A 75 6.52 -17.27 -2.69
N ILE A 76 6.81 -16.89 -1.45
CA ILE A 76 6.45 -17.65 -0.26
C ILE A 76 5.27 -16.91 0.38
N TYR A 77 4.11 -17.56 0.37
CA TYR A 77 2.91 -17.03 1.01
C TYR A 77 2.77 -17.66 2.40
N SER A 78 2.33 -16.85 3.36
CA SER A 78 1.90 -17.26 4.68
C SER A 78 0.42 -16.94 4.86
N ASP A 79 -0.19 -17.54 5.87
CA ASP A 79 -1.56 -17.17 6.22
C ASP A 79 -1.58 -15.72 6.74
N VAL A 80 -2.55 -14.97 6.26
CA VAL A 80 -2.80 -13.59 6.71
C VAL A 80 -3.70 -13.65 7.93
N ASN A 81 -3.31 -12.97 8.99
CA ASN A 81 -4.19 -12.75 10.12
C ASN A 81 -5.33 -11.81 9.66
N GLU A 82 -6.56 -12.31 9.67
CA GLU A 82 -7.74 -11.57 9.19
C GLU A 82 -8.00 -10.32 10.02
N ASP A 83 -7.87 -10.40 11.34
CA ASP A 83 -8.08 -9.24 12.22
C ASP A 83 -7.05 -8.15 11.97
N GLU A 84 -5.80 -8.52 11.75
CA GLU A 84 -4.72 -7.61 11.39
C GLU A 84 -4.97 -6.95 10.03
N PHE A 85 -5.36 -7.74 9.03
CA PHE A 85 -5.73 -7.23 7.71
C PHE A 85 -6.87 -6.22 7.78
N ILE A 86 -7.92 -6.50 8.56
CA ILE A 86 -9.04 -5.60 8.79
C ILE A 86 -8.57 -4.32 9.50
N ALA A 87 -7.72 -4.45 10.52
CA ALA A 87 -7.21 -3.33 11.29
C ALA A 87 -6.43 -2.33 10.40
N PHE A 88 -5.50 -2.82 9.58
CA PHE A 88 -4.77 -1.99 8.64
C PHE A 88 -5.69 -1.26 7.65
N ASN A 89 -6.65 -1.97 7.07
CA ASN A 89 -7.57 -1.35 6.11
C ASN A 89 -8.49 -0.31 6.74
N LYS A 90 -8.94 -0.52 7.99
CA LYS A 90 -9.68 0.49 8.76
C LYS A 90 -8.81 1.72 9.08
N GLU A 91 -7.55 1.51 9.42
CA GLU A 91 -6.58 2.59 9.59
C GLU A 91 -6.46 3.41 8.31
N TRP A 92 -6.22 2.76 7.17
CA TRP A 92 -6.08 3.46 5.88
C TRP A 92 -7.38 4.17 5.46
N LYS A 93 -8.57 3.59 5.75
CA LYS A 93 -9.86 4.29 5.58
C LYS A 93 -9.90 5.58 6.41
N SER A 94 -9.47 5.50 7.67
CA SER A 94 -9.41 6.68 8.55
C SER A 94 -8.41 7.75 8.07
N MET A 95 -7.37 7.34 7.37
CA MET A 95 -6.41 8.24 6.71
C MET A 95 -6.95 8.87 5.43
N GLY A 96 -8.12 8.46 4.94
CA GLY A 96 -8.79 8.99 3.76
C GLY A 96 -8.70 8.14 2.51
N ALA A 97 -8.20 6.90 2.59
CA ALA A 97 -8.31 5.96 1.49
C ALA A 97 -9.78 5.58 1.26
N SER A 98 -10.20 5.54 0.00
CA SER A 98 -11.56 5.19 -0.42
C SER A 98 -11.59 4.09 -1.49
N ILE A 99 -10.43 3.71 -2.02
CA ILE A 99 -10.28 2.58 -2.94
C ILE A 99 -9.45 1.52 -2.24
N PHE A 100 -9.98 0.28 -2.17
CA PHE A 100 -9.32 -0.84 -1.52
C PHE A 100 -9.26 -2.03 -2.47
N GLY A 101 -8.10 -2.64 -2.56
CA GLY A 101 -7.88 -3.82 -3.38
C GLY A 101 -6.89 -4.77 -2.72
N THR A 102 -6.61 -5.88 -3.39
CA THR A 102 -5.69 -6.91 -2.93
C THR A 102 -4.75 -7.35 -4.06
N CYS A 103 -3.48 -7.59 -3.75
CA CYS A 103 -2.46 -8.04 -4.68
C CYS A 103 -2.00 -9.46 -4.34
N CYS A 104 -0.74 -9.78 -4.62
CA CYS A 104 -0.15 -11.10 -4.41
C CYS A 104 -0.36 -11.60 -2.97
N GLY A 105 -0.66 -12.88 -2.82
CA GLY A 105 -0.92 -13.50 -1.52
C GLY A 105 -2.30 -13.25 -0.93
N LEU A 106 -3.08 -12.33 -1.49
CA LEU A 106 -4.41 -11.96 -1.03
C LEU A 106 -5.44 -12.29 -2.12
N ASN A 107 -6.14 -13.40 -1.96
CA ASN A 107 -7.11 -13.88 -2.93
C ASN A 107 -8.48 -13.16 -2.80
N TYR A 108 -9.45 -13.53 -3.62
CA TYR A 108 -10.77 -12.89 -3.68
C TYR A 108 -11.56 -12.93 -2.35
N ASN A 109 -11.25 -13.84 -1.44
CA ASN A 109 -11.91 -13.87 -0.13
C ASN A 109 -11.59 -12.63 0.69
N TYR A 110 -10.38 -12.09 0.55
CA TYR A 110 -10.01 -10.83 1.22
C TYR A 110 -10.79 -9.63 0.69
N LEU A 111 -11.21 -9.63 -0.59
CA LEU A 111 -12.13 -8.61 -1.12
C LEU A 111 -13.52 -8.69 -0.47
N LYS A 112 -13.99 -9.90 -0.15
CA LYS A 112 -15.25 -10.05 0.62
C LYS A 112 -15.10 -9.49 2.03
N ILE A 113 -13.98 -9.80 2.69
CA ILE A 113 -13.66 -9.27 4.03
C ILE A 113 -13.64 -7.74 4.00
N LEU A 114 -13.00 -7.12 2.99
CA LEU A 114 -12.99 -5.67 2.85
C LEU A 114 -14.40 -5.10 2.69
N ARG A 115 -15.21 -5.68 1.80
CA ARG A 115 -16.59 -5.27 1.61
C ARG A 115 -17.38 -5.34 2.91
N ASP A 116 -17.30 -6.46 3.63
CA ASP A 116 -18.11 -6.74 4.81
C ASP A 116 -17.68 -5.91 6.03
N ASN A 117 -16.46 -5.33 6.03
CA ASN A 117 -15.90 -4.56 7.15
C ASN A 117 -15.68 -3.07 6.86
N LEU A 118 -15.66 -2.64 5.61
CA LEU A 118 -15.35 -1.26 5.22
C LEU A 118 -16.50 -0.53 4.53
N VAL A 119 -17.46 -1.26 3.96
CA VAL A 119 -18.64 -0.65 3.32
C VAL A 119 -19.72 -0.51 4.38
N ASP A 120 -20.19 0.71 4.55
CA ASP A 120 -21.30 1.05 5.45
C ASP A 120 -22.64 0.67 4.82
#